data_91de4aef7c4a37d6714e6d4cf4ae0b27
#
_entry.id   91de4aef7c4a37d6714e6d4cf4ae0b27
#
_cell.length_a   1.000
_cell.length_b   1.000
_cell.length_c   1.000
_cell.angle_alpha   90.00
_cell.angle_beta   90.00
_cell.angle_gamma   90.00
#
_symmetry.space_group_name_H-M   'P 1'
#
loop_
_entity.id
_entity.type
_entity.pdbx_description
1 polymer ?
#
loop_
_entity_poly.entity_id
_entity_poly.type
_entity_poly.pdbx_seq_one_letter_code
_entity_poly.pdbx_strand_id
1 'polypeptide(L)'
;AASDVYKRQQRCRGLKDMETRITKLLGIKYPVIQGGMAWVATHELASAVSNAGGLGIIGAGGAPASWVKEQIVAAKKETDKPFGVNLMLMNPEADEIAKIIAEEKVKVVTTGAGNPAKYMDMWKEAGVIVIPVVASVALAKLMERGGASAVIAEGMESGGHIGAQTTMTLVPQVVDAVSIPVIAAGGIADNRGFNAAFALGAEAVQMGTRFVTAKESIVHENYKQKVIKAKDIDSEVTGMSTGHPIRVLRNKMTRQYLKLEKEGAPFEELEKMTLGALRKAVVDGDTVYGSVMAGQSAGLVKKEETCKEIIEDVVGLNK
;
A
#
# COMPACT_ATOMS: atom_id res chain seq x y z
N ALA A 1 11.50 21.74 21.08
CA ALA A 1 10.28 21.50 20.29
C ALA A 1 10.20 22.40 19.04
N ALA A 2 10.24 23.74 19.15
CA ALA A 2 10.16 24.65 17.99
C ALA A 2 11.36 24.49 17.03
N SER A 3 12.57 24.19 17.53
CA SER A 3 13.77 23.99 16.72
C SER A 3 13.70 22.73 15.83
N ASP A 4 12.97 21.70 16.28
CA ASP A 4 12.84 20.45 15.52
C ASP A 4 11.83 20.57 14.37
N VAL A 5 10.76 21.35 14.55
CA VAL A 5 9.82 21.69 13.48
C VAL A 5 10.50 22.53 12.40
N TYR A 6 11.33 23.50 12.80
CA TYR A 6 12.08 24.35 11.85
C TYR A 6 13.15 23.57 11.09
N LYS A 7 13.85 22.64 11.75
CA LYS A 7 14.80 21.70 11.10
C LYS A 7 14.09 20.75 10.14
N ARG A 8 12.86 20.31 10.46
CA ARG A 8 12.03 19.50 9.56
C ARG A 8 11.58 20.29 8.32
N GLN A 9 11.25 21.58 8.46
CA GLN A 9 10.90 22.47 7.34
C GLN A 9 12.09 22.78 6.43
N GLN A 10 13.31 22.84 6.93
CA GLN A 10 14.51 23.03 6.10
C GLN A 10 14.84 21.77 5.26
N ARG A 11 14.43 20.57 5.67
CA ARG A 11 14.57 19.35 4.86
C ARG A 11 13.77 19.40 3.55
N CYS A 12 12.71 20.21 3.48
CA CYS A 12 11.94 20.41 2.24
C CYS A 12 12.66 21.26 1.17
N ARG A 13 13.76 21.94 1.50
CA ARG A 13 14.44 22.89 0.58
C ARG A 13 15.62 22.35 -0.21
N GLY A 14 16.06 21.11 0.03
CA GLY A 14 17.24 20.57 -0.66
C GLY A 14 17.26 19.06 -0.64
N LEU A 15 16.37 18.42 -1.40
CA LEU A 15 16.34 16.97 -1.62
C LEU A 15 17.49 16.49 -2.53
N LYS A 16 18.72 17.02 -2.39
CA LYS A 16 19.91 16.42 -2.99
C LYS A 16 20.31 15.12 -2.30
N ASP A 17 19.97 14.95 -1.01
CA ASP A 17 20.15 13.71 -0.26
C ASP A 17 18.79 13.26 0.30
N MET A 18 18.14 12.33 -0.40
CA MET A 18 16.88 11.71 0.05
C MET A 18 17.10 10.67 1.16
N GLU A 19 18.16 10.87 1.95
CA GLU A 19 18.49 9.99 3.04
C GLU A 19 17.58 10.21 4.23
N THR A 20 16.80 9.19 4.57
CA THR A 20 15.91 9.14 5.74
C THR A 20 16.22 7.91 6.58
N ARG A 21 15.62 7.80 7.79
CA ARG A 21 15.72 6.56 8.57
C ARG A 21 15.15 5.37 7.78
N ILE A 22 14.11 5.58 6.96
CA ILE A 22 13.50 4.53 6.13
C ILE A 22 14.45 4.09 5.01
N THR A 23 15.07 5.01 4.27
CA THR A 23 15.99 4.62 3.19
C THR A 23 17.20 3.86 3.72
N LYS A 24 17.72 4.26 4.88
CA LYS A 24 18.80 3.55 5.58
C LYS A 24 18.38 2.16 6.04
N LEU A 25 17.21 2.06 6.69
CA LEU A 25 16.67 0.81 7.21
C LEU A 25 16.47 -0.22 6.10
N LEU A 26 15.90 0.23 4.98
CA LEU A 26 15.51 -0.65 3.87
C LEU A 26 16.63 -0.88 2.85
N GLY A 27 17.66 -0.04 2.81
CA GLY A 27 18.72 -0.07 1.80
C GLY A 27 18.24 0.37 0.42
N ILE A 28 17.30 1.32 0.36
CA ILE A 28 16.73 1.84 -0.89
C ILE A 28 17.22 3.26 -1.18
N LYS A 29 17.19 3.64 -2.46
CA LYS A 29 17.67 4.97 -2.91
C LYS A 29 16.66 6.07 -2.64
N TYR A 30 15.38 5.81 -2.89
CA TYR A 30 14.30 6.78 -2.78
C TYR A 30 13.31 6.35 -1.69
N PRO A 31 12.82 7.28 -0.86
CA PRO A 31 11.86 6.96 0.20
C PRO A 31 10.44 6.77 -0.36
N VAL A 32 10.33 5.85 -1.32
CA VAL A 32 9.09 5.53 -2.05
C VAL A 32 8.86 4.02 -1.99
N ILE A 33 7.68 3.62 -1.56
CA ILE A 33 7.26 2.24 -1.45
C ILE A 33 6.03 2.04 -2.36
N GLN A 34 6.03 0.99 -3.16
CA GLN A 34 4.82 0.51 -3.81
C GLN A 34 4.13 -0.46 -2.84
N GLY A 35 2.92 -0.12 -2.41
CA GLY A 35 2.17 -0.89 -1.42
C GLY A 35 1.70 -2.24 -1.94
N GLY A 36 1.57 -3.22 -1.05
CA GLY A 36 1.01 -4.53 -1.38
C GLY A 36 -0.45 -4.40 -1.83
N MET A 37 -0.76 -4.90 -3.02
CA MET A 37 -2.09 -4.88 -3.62
C MET A 37 -2.42 -6.29 -4.11
N ALA A 38 -3.46 -6.90 -3.54
CA ALA A 38 -3.87 -8.27 -3.90
C ALA A 38 -4.09 -8.40 -5.41
N TRP A 39 -3.50 -9.42 -6.03
CA TRP A 39 -3.53 -9.72 -7.47
C TRP A 39 -2.85 -8.70 -8.40
N VAL A 40 -2.61 -7.49 -7.93
CA VAL A 40 -2.01 -6.38 -8.70
C VAL A 40 -0.49 -6.33 -8.53
N ALA A 41 -0.03 -6.43 -7.29
CA ALA A 41 1.37 -6.32 -6.91
C ALA A 41 2.04 -7.69 -6.96
N THR A 42 2.43 -8.10 -8.14
CA THR A 42 3.15 -9.34 -8.46
C THR A 42 4.66 -9.10 -8.49
N HIS A 43 5.44 -10.15 -8.79
CA HIS A 43 6.90 -10.05 -8.83
C HIS A 43 7.40 -9.03 -9.88
N GLU A 44 6.72 -8.91 -11.02
CA GLU A 44 7.10 -7.98 -12.09
C GLU A 44 7.05 -6.54 -11.61
N LEU A 45 5.94 -6.15 -10.98
CA LEU A 45 5.78 -4.80 -10.45
C LEU A 45 6.75 -4.55 -9.29
N ALA A 46 6.85 -5.49 -8.35
CA ALA A 46 7.71 -5.35 -7.17
C ALA A 46 9.20 -5.24 -7.59
N SER A 47 9.66 -6.08 -8.49
CA SER A 47 11.03 -6.05 -9.01
C SER A 47 11.33 -4.76 -9.76
N ALA A 48 10.41 -4.29 -10.60
CA ALA A 48 10.59 -3.04 -11.36
C ALA A 48 10.70 -1.82 -10.43
N VAL A 49 9.87 -1.74 -9.38
CA VAL A 49 9.96 -0.66 -8.37
C VAL A 49 11.28 -0.73 -7.60
N SER A 50 11.71 -1.92 -7.20
CA SER A 50 12.99 -2.12 -6.50
C SER A 50 14.17 -1.73 -7.38
N ASN A 51 14.17 -2.15 -8.65
CA ASN A 51 15.20 -1.79 -9.63
C ASN A 51 15.24 -0.28 -9.93
N ALA A 52 14.08 0.40 -9.81
CA ALA A 52 13.98 1.85 -9.94
C ALA A 52 14.46 2.62 -8.69
N GLY A 53 14.82 1.91 -7.61
CA GLY A 53 15.39 2.48 -6.39
C GLY A 53 14.40 2.77 -5.28
N GLY A 54 13.14 2.35 -5.41
CA GLY A 54 12.13 2.29 -4.34
C GLY A 54 12.14 0.94 -3.63
N LEU A 55 11.05 0.64 -2.91
CA LEU A 55 10.75 -0.68 -2.37
C LEU A 55 9.48 -1.23 -3.02
N GLY A 56 9.61 -2.28 -3.81
CA GLY A 56 8.48 -3.04 -4.33
C GLY A 56 7.98 -4.06 -3.31
N ILE A 57 6.67 -4.23 -3.23
CA ILE A 57 6.02 -5.16 -2.29
C ILE A 57 5.11 -6.11 -3.05
N ILE A 58 5.35 -7.41 -2.95
CA ILE A 58 4.45 -8.46 -3.45
C ILE A 58 3.21 -8.52 -2.55
N GLY A 59 2.02 -8.45 -3.13
CA GLY A 59 0.77 -8.46 -2.40
C GLY A 59 0.19 -9.88 -2.24
N ALA A 60 0.39 -10.54 -1.10
CA ALA A 60 -0.18 -11.87 -0.89
C ALA A 60 -1.71 -11.87 -0.90
N GLY A 61 -2.35 -10.84 -0.31
CA GLY A 61 -3.82 -10.76 -0.27
C GLY A 61 -4.46 -12.06 0.23
N GLY A 62 -5.39 -12.61 -0.53
CA GLY A 62 -6.01 -13.92 -0.30
C GLY A 62 -5.42 -15.04 -1.17
N ALA A 63 -4.22 -14.85 -1.73
CA ALA A 63 -3.57 -15.86 -2.56
C ALA A 63 -3.05 -17.05 -1.73
N PRO A 64 -2.94 -18.27 -2.31
CA PRO A 64 -2.34 -19.42 -1.66
C PRO A 64 -0.86 -19.19 -1.35
N ALA A 65 -0.36 -19.86 -0.28
CA ALA A 65 1.04 -19.77 0.14
C ALA A 65 2.03 -20.21 -0.97
N SER A 66 1.66 -21.25 -1.74
CA SER A 66 2.44 -21.70 -2.90
C SER A 66 2.64 -20.61 -3.94
N TRP A 67 1.59 -19.88 -4.27
CA TRP A 67 1.68 -18.75 -5.20
C TRP A 67 2.60 -17.65 -4.65
N VAL A 68 2.50 -17.32 -3.36
CA VAL A 68 3.38 -16.32 -2.73
C VAL A 68 4.84 -16.74 -2.83
N LYS A 69 5.14 -18.03 -2.59
CA LYS A 69 6.49 -18.58 -2.76
C LYS A 69 7.00 -18.45 -4.19
N GLU A 70 6.17 -18.79 -5.17
CA GLU A 70 6.49 -18.62 -6.60
C GLU A 70 6.82 -17.16 -6.94
N GLN A 71 6.04 -16.20 -6.43
CA GLN A 71 6.29 -14.77 -6.62
C GLN A 71 7.63 -14.34 -6.00
N ILE A 72 7.95 -14.79 -4.79
CA ILE A 72 9.23 -14.48 -4.14
C ILE A 72 10.41 -15.03 -4.95
N VAL A 73 10.32 -16.28 -5.40
CA VAL A 73 11.37 -16.92 -6.19
C VAL A 73 11.56 -16.22 -7.54
N ALA A 74 10.47 -15.79 -8.18
CA ALA A 74 10.52 -15.04 -9.44
C ALA A 74 11.17 -13.66 -9.22
N ALA A 75 10.76 -12.92 -8.19
CA ALA A 75 11.33 -11.61 -7.86
C ALA A 75 12.86 -11.68 -7.62
N LYS A 76 13.34 -12.72 -6.93
CA LYS A 76 14.79 -12.95 -6.70
C LYS A 76 15.59 -13.17 -7.97
N LYS A 77 14.95 -13.60 -9.07
CA LYS A 77 15.61 -13.74 -10.38
C LYS A 77 15.64 -12.43 -11.16
N GLU A 78 14.75 -11.50 -10.86
CA GLU A 78 14.57 -10.24 -11.60
C GLU A 78 15.28 -9.06 -10.95
N THR A 79 15.58 -9.16 -9.63
CA THR A 79 16.24 -8.08 -8.91
C THR A 79 17.18 -8.59 -7.82
N ASP A 80 18.30 -7.89 -7.67
CA ASP A 80 19.25 -8.00 -6.53
C ASP A 80 18.94 -6.95 -5.44
N LYS A 81 17.94 -6.10 -5.66
CA LYS A 81 17.54 -5.03 -4.76
C LYS A 81 16.56 -5.51 -3.69
N PRO A 82 16.47 -4.82 -2.55
CA PRO A 82 15.48 -5.14 -1.53
C PRO A 82 14.05 -5.08 -2.09
N PHE A 83 13.25 -6.10 -1.79
CA PHE A 83 11.80 -6.11 -1.98
C PHE A 83 11.12 -6.68 -0.74
N GLY A 84 9.82 -6.56 -0.66
CA GLY A 84 9.04 -7.05 0.46
C GLY A 84 7.83 -7.89 0.04
N VAL A 85 7.14 -8.42 1.05
CA VAL A 85 5.86 -9.11 0.91
C VAL A 85 4.85 -8.47 1.85
N ASN A 86 3.65 -8.21 1.37
CA ASN A 86 2.52 -7.82 2.22
C ASN A 86 1.73 -9.06 2.64
N LEU A 87 1.69 -9.34 3.93
CA LEU A 87 0.87 -10.39 4.51
C LEU A 87 -0.43 -9.80 5.06
N MET A 88 -1.56 -10.16 4.45
CA MET A 88 -2.88 -9.93 5.02
C MET A 88 -3.12 -10.95 6.13
N LEU A 89 -3.20 -10.50 7.38
CA LEU A 89 -3.27 -11.41 8.54
C LEU A 89 -4.57 -12.22 8.63
N MET A 90 -5.60 -11.84 7.86
CA MET A 90 -6.83 -12.61 7.70
C MET A 90 -6.76 -13.68 6.59
N ASN A 91 -5.63 -13.81 5.88
CA ASN A 91 -5.48 -14.88 4.90
C ASN A 91 -5.52 -16.24 5.61
N PRO A 92 -6.33 -17.21 5.14
CA PRO A 92 -6.39 -18.55 5.75
C PRO A 92 -5.04 -19.26 5.87
N GLU A 93 -4.11 -18.97 4.95
CA GLU A 93 -2.75 -19.55 4.93
C GLU A 93 -1.70 -18.59 5.49
N ALA A 94 -2.09 -17.60 6.32
CA ALA A 94 -1.18 -16.59 6.86
C ALA A 94 0.01 -17.20 7.62
N ASP A 95 -0.20 -18.30 8.35
CA ASP A 95 0.87 -18.97 9.11
C ASP A 95 1.92 -19.57 8.19
N GLU A 96 1.51 -20.16 7.07
CA GLU A 96 2.43 -20.74 6.09
C GLU A 96 3.17 -19.65 5.31
N ILE A 97 2.45 -18.61 4.89
CA ILE A 97 3.06 -17.43 4.21
C ILE A 97 4.11 -16.78 5.13
N ALA A 98 3.81 -16.63 6.43
CA ALA A 98 4.74 -16.05 7.39
C ALA A 98 6.05 -16.87 7.52
N LYS A 99 5.97 -18.20 7.48
CA LYS A 99 7.14 -19.09 7.45
C LYS A 99 7.93 -18.94 6.16
N ILE A 100 7.25 -18.96 5.02
CA ILE A 100 7.88 -18.76 3.70
C ILE A 100 8.66 -17.44 3.66
N ILE A 101 8.10 -16.34 4.18
CA ILE A 101 8.78 -15.04 4.27
C ILE A 101 10.10 -15.15 5.04
N ALA A 102 10.11 -15.88 6.17
CA ALA A 102 11.31 -16.08 6.97
C ALA A 102 12.33 -17.00 6.29
N GLU A 103 11.87 -18.16 5.78
CA GLU A 103 12.72 -19.15 5.10
C GLU A 103 13.38 -18.59 3.83
N GLU A 104 12.60 -17.85 3.04
CA GLU A 104 13.08 -17.18 1.83
C GLU A 104 13.89 -15.91 2.13
N LYS A 105 14.06 -15.55 3.41
CA LYS A 105 14.82 -14.37 3.85
C LYS A 105 14.40 -13.09 3.12
N VAL A 106 13.09 -12.90 2.95
CA VAL A 106 12.54 -11.69 2.37
C VAL A 106 12.94 -10.49 3.24
N LYS A 107 13.46 -9.43 2.63
CA LYS A 107 14.02 -8.31 3.40
C LYS A 107 12.99 -7.59 4.26
N VAL A 108 11.76 -7.42 3.75
CA VAL A 108 10.71 -6.62 4.38
C VAL A 108 9.38 -7.37 4.37
N VAL A 109 8.67 -7.36 5.48
CA VAL A 109 7.26 -7.73 5.54
C VAL A 109 6.43 -6.52 5.96
N THR A 110 5.38 -6.24 5.18
CA THR A 110 4.31 -5.34 5.61
C THR A 110 3.10 -6.17 6.01
N THR A 111 2.32 -5.72 6.98
CA THR A 111 1.13 -6.46 7.42
C THR A 111 -0.08 -5.55 7.49
N GLY A 112 -1.24 -6.09 7.17
CA GLY A 112 -2.54 -5.42 7.32
C GLY A 112 -3.57 -6.36 7.91
N ALA A 113 -4.73 -5.80 8.30
CA ALA A 113 -5.87 -6.53 8.82
C ALA A 113 -5.57 -7.39 10.07
N GLY A 114 -4.87 -6.82 11.07
CA GLY A 114 -4.63 -7.51 12.34
C GLY A 114 -3.34 -7.11 13.05
N ASN A 115 -2.97 -7.93 14.06
CA ASN A 115 -1.75 -7.77 14.84
C ASN A 115 -0.77 -8.92 14.50
N PRO A 116 0.43 -8.62 13.98
CA PRO A 116 1.42 -9.64 13.60
C PRO A 116 2.20 -10.24 14.78
N ALA A 117 1.84 -9.94 16.03
CA ALA A 117 2.63 -10.28 17.22
C ALA A 117 3.12 -11.74 17.26
N LYS A 118 2.28 -12.70 16.80
CA LYS A 118 2.63 -14.12 16.81
C LYS A 118 3.78 -14.52 15.88
N TYR A 119 4.15 -13.66 14.92
CA TYR A 119 5.22 -13.91 13.96
C TYR A 119 6.49 -13.11 14.24
N MET A 120 6.44 -12.13 15.14
CA MET A 120 7.52 -11.15 15.34
C MET A 120 8.85 -11.78 15.68
N ASP A 121 8.88 -12.76 16.59
CA ASP A 121 10.14 -13.41 17.01
C ASP A 121 10.77 -14.18 15.83
N MET A 122 9.98 -15.00 15.12
CA MET A 122 10.44 -15.74 13.94
C MET A 122 11.01 -14.79 12.86
N TRP A 123 10.32 -13.70 12.55
CA TRP A 123 10.79 -12.75 11.55
C TRP A 123 12.03 -11.99 12.01
N LYS A 124 12.11 -11.64 13.30
CA LYS A 124 13.27 -10.97 13.88
C LYS A 124 14.51 -11.88 13.83
N GLU A 125 14.38 -13.16 14.18
CA GLU A 125 15.45 -14.16 14.08
C GLU A 125 15.91 -14.37 12.64
N ALA A 126 14.99 -14.31 11.67
CA ALA A 126 15.29 -14.37 10.24
C ALA A 126 15.87 -13.07 9.66
N GLY A 127 15.96 -11.98 10.43
CA GLY A 127 16.44 -10.67 9.99
C GLY A 127 15.45 -9.92 9.07
N VAL A 128 14.15 -10.25 9.13
CA VAL A 128 13.09 -9.59 8.37
C VAL A 128 12.68 -8.29 9.06
N ILE A 129 12.61 -7.21 8.31
CA ILE A 129 12.12 -5.91 8.76
C ILE A 129 10.60 -5.91 8.71
N VAL A 130 9.96 -5.66 9.86
CA VAL A 130 8.49 -5.69 9.99
C VAL A 130 7.92 -4.28 10.01
N ILE A 131 7.01 -3.97 9.08
CA ILE A 131 6.39 -2.65 8.91
C ILE A 131 4.86 -2.79 8.79
N PRO A 132 4.13 -2.79 9.91
CA PRO A 132 2.67 -2.91 9.89
C PRO A 132 1.99 -1.65 9.32
N VAL A 133 0.86 -1.86 8.63
CA VAL A 133 -0.06 -0.79 8.23
C VAL A 133 -0.98 -0.47 9.41
N VAL A 134 -1.12 0.81 9.72
CA VAL A 134 -1.90 1.30 10.85
C VAL A 134 -2.84 2.43 10.42
N ALA A 135 -4.07 2.40 10.94
CA ALA A 135 -5.10 3.40 10.68
C ALA A 135 -5.44 4.24 11.93
N SER A 136 -4.66 4.10 13.01
CA SER A 136 -4.85 4.86 14.25
C SER A 136 -3.57 4.97 15.08
N VAL A 137 -3.51 5.99 15.93
CA VAL A 137 -2.43 6.17 16.92
C VAL A 137 -2.34 4.99 17.89
N ALA A 138 -3.48 4.48 18.33
CA ALA A 138 -3.51 3.35 19.27
C ALA A 138 -2.84 2.10 18.64
N LEU A 139 -3.14 1.82 17.37
CA LEU A 139 -2.53 0.71 16.65
C LEU A 139 -1.03 0.95 16.41
N ALA A 140 -0.63 2.17 16.05
CA ALA A 140 0.78 2.52 15.87
C ALA A 140 1.61 2.27 17.14
N LYS A 141 1.13 2.73 18.30
CA LYS A 141 1.77 2.46 19.60
C LYS A 141 1.81 0.96 19.95
N LEU A 142 0.77 0.21 19.58
CA LEU A 142 0.74 -1.24 19.80
C LEU A 142 1.81 -1.93 18.94
N MET A 143 1.95 -1.54 17.67
CA MET A 143 2.95 -2.10 16.75
C MET A 143 4.38 -1.76 17.19
N GLU A 144 4.63 -0.52 17.61
CA GLU A 144 5.94 -0.11 18.14
C GLU A 144 6.33 -0.95 19.38
N ARG A 145 5.42 -1.10 20.35
CA ARG A 145 5.65 -1.96 21.54
C ARG A 145 5.86 -3.42 21.17
N GLY A 146 5.23 -3.91 20.09
CA GLY A 146 5.43 -5.24 19.53
C GLY A 146 6.75 -5.43 18.80
N GLY A 147 7.58 -4.37 18.65
CA GLY A 147 8.89 -4.45 18.02
C GLY A 147 8.90 -4.17 16.52
N ALA A 148 7.86 -3.53 15.97
CA ALA A 148 7.88 -3.07 14.58
C ALA A 148 9.05 -2.11 14.32
N SER A 149 9.68 -2.24 13.15
CA SER A 149 10.82 -1.40 12.76
C SER A 149 10.41 -0.03 12.24
N ALA A 150 9.20 0.09 11.72
CA ALA A 150 8.53 1.30 11.25
C ALA A 150 7.03 1.01 11.16
N VAL A 151 6.20 2.02 10.88
CA VAL A 151 4.77 1.87 10.60
C VAL A 151 4.37 2.62 9.33
N ILE A 152 3.38 2.08 8.63
CA ILE A 152 2.71 2.76 7.50
C ILE A 152 1.39 3.33 8.03
N ALA A 153 1.32 4.65 8.19
CA ALA A 153 0.10 5.36 8.54
C ALA A 153 -0.74 5.57 7.29
N GLU A 154 -1.80 4.76 7.14
CA GLU A 154 -2.63 4.74 5.94
C GLU A 154 -3.96 5.46 6.17
N GLY A 155 -4.14 6.58 5.48
CA GLY A 155 -5.37 7.36 5.50
C GLY A 155 -6.48 6.77 4.63
N MET A 156 -7.73 7.17 4.91
CA MET A 156 -8.92 6.68 4.24
C MET A 156 -9.03 7.04 2.75
N GLU A 157 -8.13 7.87 2.24
CA GLU A 157 -8.01 8.18 0.80
C GLU A 157 -7.43 7.02 -0.01
N SER A 158 -6.87 5.99 0.65
CA SER A 158 -6.32 4.80 -0.01
C SER A 158 -7.41 3.96 -0.70
N GLY A 159 -7.00 3.10 -1.63
CA GLY A 159 -7.85 2.09 -2.24
C GLY A 159 -7.86 0.79 -1.44
N GLY A 160 -8.91 -0.01 -1.59
CA GLY A 160 -9.08 -1.23 -0.81
C GLY A 160 -9.62 -0.96 0.60
N HIS A 161 -9.23 -1.78 1.57
CA HIS A 161 -9.67 -1.61 2.96
C HIS A 161 -9.14 -0.31 3.55
N ILE A 162 -10.00 0.45 4.20
CA ILE A 162 -9.67 1.77 4.74
C ILE A 162 -10.02 1.91 6.22
N GLY A 163 -9.26 2.76 6.92
CA GLY A 163 -9.64 3.27 8.24
C GLY A 163 -10.58 4.47 8.16
N ALA A 164 -10.77 5.14 9.29
CA ALA A 164 -11.70 6.28 9.41
C ALA A 164 -11.02 7.65 9.29
N GLN A 165 -9.69 7.74 9.42
CA GLN A 165 -8.97 9.01 9.43
C GLN A 165 -8.37 9.33 8.05
N THR A 166 -8.35 10.62 7.69
CA THR A 166 -7.65 11.10 6.51
C THR A 166 -6.14 11.16 6.76
N THR A 167 -5.35 11.04 5.69
CA THR A 167 -3.88 11.12 5.73
C THR A 167 -3.39 12.40 6.40
N MET A 168 -4.03 13.53 6.11
CA MET A 168 -3.68 14.86 6.65
C MET A 168 -3.71 14.90 8.18
N THR A 169 -4.63 14.19 8.81
CA THR A 169 -4.79 14.18 10.27
C THR A 169 -4.14 12.96 10.94
N LEU A 170 -4.09 11.81 10.27
CA LEU A 170 -3.53 10.59 10.81
C LEU A 170 -2.01 10.67 10.94
N VAL A 171 -1.32 11.08 9.86
CA VAL A 171 0.15 11.05 9.80
C VAL A 171 0.80 11.87 10.90
N PRO A 172 0.48 13.15 11.13
CA PRO A 172 1.13 13.93 12.19
C PRO A 172 0.84 13.38 13.60
N GLN A 173 -0.38 12.86 13.83
CA GLN A 173 -0.72 12.27 15.13
C GLN A 173 0.08 10.98 15.38
N VAL A 174 0.32 10.16 14.36
CA VAL A 174 1.15 8.96 14.49
C VAL A 174 2.61 9.35 14.67
N VAL A 175 3.13 10.31 13.90
CA VAL A 175 4.51 10.85 14.04
C VAL A 175 4.80 11.36 15.45
N ASP A 176 3.85 12.07 16.04
CA ASP A 176 4.01 12.60 17.40
C ASP A 176 3.89 11.52 18.49
N ALA A 177 3.32 10.37 18.17
CA ALA A 177 2.96 9.33 19.13
C ALA A 177 3.95 8.17 19.23
N VAL A 178 4.82 7.96 18.21
CA VAL A 178 5.80 6.88 18.16
C VAL A 178 7.21 7.40 17.90
N SER A 179 8.22 6.62 18.29
CA SER A 179 9.64 6.95 18.06
C SER A 179 10.21 6.31 16.78
N ILE A 180 9.59 5.23 16.31
CA ILE A 180 9.95 4.54 15.08
C ILE A 180 9.55 5.36 13.84
N PRO A 181 10.23 5.18 12.69
CA PRO A 181 9.91 5.91 11.47
C PRO A 181 8.47 5.69 11.00
N VAL A 182 7.86 6.73 10.46
CA VAL A 182 6.48 6.71 9.91
C VAL A 182 6.52 6.90 8.40
N ILE A 183 5.82 6.04 7.70
CA ILE A 183 5.59 6.09 6.26
C ILE A 183 4.16 6.56 6.03
N ALA A 184 3.95 7.59 5.23
CA ALA A 184 2.61 8.07 4.89
C ALA A 184 2.03 7.30 3.71
N ALA A 185 0.76 6.89 3.80
CA ALA A 185 0.03 6.24 2.72
C ALA A 185 -1.39 6.79 2.62
N GLY A 186 -1.96 6.74 1.40
CA GLY A 186 -3.29 7.28 1.10
C GLY A 186 -3.23 8.69 0.51
N GLY A 187 -3.90 8.91 -0.62
CA GLY A 187 -4.01 10.21 -1.28
C GLY A 187 -2.77 10.70 -2.02
N ILE A 188 -1.65 9.99 -1.98
CA ILE A 188 -0.38 10.41 -2.58
C ILE A 188 -0.24 9.83 -3.99
N ALA A 189 0.05 10.70 -4.99
CA ALA A 189 0.23 10.28 -6.38
C ALA A 189 1.38 10.99 -7.11
N ASP A 190 1.85 12.14 -6.65
CA ASP A 190 2.85 12.97 -7.29
C ASP A 190 3.73 13.70 -6.26
N ASN A 191 4.65 14.54 -6.75
CA ASN A 191 5.59 15.29 -5.92
C ASN A 191 4.92 16.23 -4.91
N ARG A 192 3.73 16.73 -5.18
CA ARG A 192 2.99 17.59 -4.23
C ARG A 192 2.60 16.79 -2.99
N GLY A 193 2.01 15.60 -3.19
CA GLY A 193 1.64 14.69 -2.11
C GLY A 193 2.87 14.17 -1.35
N PHE A 194 3.96 13.87 -2.06
CA PHE A 194 5.23 13.48 -1.46
C PHE A 194 5.75 14.56 -0.50
N ASN A 195 5.87 15.80 -0.95
CA ASN A 195 6.34 16.91 -0.12
C ASN A 195 5.40 17.19 1.07
N ALA A 196 4.08 17.10 0.86
CA ALA A 196 3.10 17.24 1.93
C ALA A 196 3.28 16.16 3.02
N ALA A 197 3.50 14.91 2.65
CA ALA A 197 3.75 13.82 3.59
C ALA A 197 4.99 14.08 4.46
N PHE A 198 6.07 14.57 3.86
CA PHE A 198 7.28 14.96 4.59
C PHE A 198 7.05 16.17 5.50
N ALA A 199 6.24 17.15 5.07
CA ALA A 199 5.86 18.28 5.91
C ALA A 199 5.05 17.84 7.14
N LEU A 200 4.25 16.77 7.01
CA LEU A 200 3.52 16.14 8.13
C LEU A 200 4.43 15.29 9.04
N GLY A 201 5.71 15.14 8.70
CA GLY A 201 6.69 14.42 9.51
C GLY A 201 6.96 12.97 9.08
N ALA A 202 6.37 12.48 8.01
CA ALA A 202 6.70 11.18 7.45
C ALA A 202 8.13 11.15 6.89
N GLU A 203 8.73 9.96 6.81
CA GLU A 203 10.09 9.75 6.31
C GLU A 203 10.14 8.92 5.01
N ALA A 204 8.99 8.48 4.54
CA ALA A 204 8.77 7.88 3.23
C ALA A 204 7.28 7.96 2.88
N VAL A 205 6.96 7.65 1.64
CA VAL A 205 5.58 7.50 1.17
C VAL A 205 5.34 6.09 0.64
N GLN A 206 4.12 5.58 0.87
CA GLN A 206 3.63 4.39 0.20
C GLN A 206 2.50 4.77 -0.76
N MET A 207 2.54 4.23 -1.97
CA MET A 207 1.52 4.45 -2.99
C MET A 207 1.06 3.11 -3.57
N GLY A 208 -0.26 2.97 -3.78
CA GLY A 208 -0.84 1.85 -4.52
C GLY A 208 -1.33 2.29 -5.89
N THR A 209 -2.38 3.11 -5.91
CA THR A 209 -3.13 3.51 -7.10
C THR A 209 -2.25 4.06 -8.23
N ARG A 210 -1.20 4.82 -7.90
CA ARG A 210 -0.27 5.36 -8.89
C ARG A 210 0.49 4.26 -9.63
N PHE A 211 0.85 3.16 -8.95
CA PHE A 211 1.56 2.03 -9.52
C PHE A 211 0.65 1.01 -10.23
N VAL A 212 -0.67 1.05 -10.01
CA VAL A 212 -1.62 0.20 -10.76
C VAL A 212 -1.48 0.40 -12.27
N THR A 213 -1.22 1.65 -12.70
CA THR A 213 -1.08 2.03 -14.10
C THR A 213 0.36 2.01 -14.59
N ALA A 214 1.30 1.44 -13.84
CA ALA A 214 2.66 1.26 -14.30
C ALA A 214 2.70 0.32 -15.52
N LYS A 215 3.63 0.57 -16.46
CA LYS A 215 3.80 -0.29 -17.64
C LYS A 215 4.16 -1.73 -17.25
N GLU A 216 4.92 -1.88 -16.16
CA GLU A 216 5.34 -3.18 -15.62
C GLU A 216 4.24 -3.88 -14.79
N SER A 217 3.12 -3.21 -14.51
CA SER A 217 1.97 -3.83 -13.87
C SER A 217 1.24 -4.75 -14.85
N ILE A 218 0.99 -5.98 -14.44
CA ILE A 218 0.28 -7.00 -15.25
C ILE A 218 -1.24 -6.85 -15.24
N VAL A 219 -1.75 -5.86 -14.54
CA VAL A 219 -3.18 -5.58 -14.44
C VAL A 219 -3.79 -5.38 -15.84
N HIS A 220 -4.95 -5.98 -16.05
CA HIS A 220 -5.65 -5.88 -17.33
C HIS A 220 -5.85 -4.42 -17.77
N GLU A 221 -5.68 -4.15 -19.06
CA GLU A 221 -5.74 -2.81 -19.63
C GLU A 221 -7.03 -2.05 -19.27
N ASN A 222 -8.17 -2.72 -19.26
CA ASN A 222 -9.45 -2.11 -18.88
C ASN A 222 -9.41 -1.50 -17.46
N TYR A 223 -8.70 -2.15 -16.54
CA TYR A 223 -8.53 -1.63 -15.17
C TYR A 223 -7.64 -0.39 -15.16
N LYS A 224 -6.47 -0.45 -15.84
CA LYS A 224 -5.58 0.71 -15.98
C LYS A 224 -6.33 1.90 -16.58
N GLN A 225 -7.06 1.68 -17.67
CA GLN A 225 -7.86 2.72 -18.31
C GLN A 225 -8.98 3.26 -17.41
N LYS A 226 -9.58 2.42 -16.59
CA LYS A 226 -10.58 2.85 -15.60
C LYS A 226 -9.97 3.80 -14.57
N VAL A 227 -8.74 3.55 -14.13
CA VAL A 227 -8.00 4.43 -13.22
C VAL A 227 -7.61 5.74 -13.92
N ILE A 228 -7.02 5.68 -15.12
CA ILE A 228 -6.56 6.85 -15.88
C ILE A 228 -7.70 7.82 -16.22
N LYS A 229 -8.89 7.28 -16.52
CA LYS A 229 -10.09 8.05 -16.86
C LYS A 229 -10.87 8.52 -15.63
N ALA A 230 -10.46 8.11 -14.43
CA ALA A 230 -11.16 8.48 -13.20
C ALA A 230 -11.13 9.98 -12.97
N LYS A 231 -12.26 10.49 -12.51
CA LYS A 231 -12.46 11.85 -12.04
C LYS A 231 -12.37 11.91 -10.51
N ASP A 232 -12.31 13.08 -9.97
CA ASP A 232 -12.29 13.36 -8.52
C ASP A 232 -13.47 12.75 -7.75
N ILE A 233 -14.63 12.61 -8.40
CA ILE A 233 -15.88 12.10 -7.82
C ILE A 233 -16.13 10.61 -8.07
N ASP A 234 -15.23 9.90 -8.75
CA ASP A 234 -15.46 8.50 -9.13
C ASP A 234 -15.11 7.47 -8.04
N SER A 235 -14.54 7.94 -6.93
CA SER A 235 -14.21 7.11 -5.78
C SER A 235 -15.40 6.97 -4.83
N GLU A 236 -15.75 5.73 -4.46
CA GLU A 236 -16.84 5.38 -3.54
C GLU A 236 -16.32 4.44 -2.45
N VAL A 237 -17.02 4.40 -1.31
CA VAL A 237 -16.77 3.45 -0.22
C VAL A 237 -17.96 2.52 -0.11
N THR A 238 -17.72 1.22 -0.13
CA THR A 238 -18.67 0.14 0.12
C THR A 238 -18.34 -0.53 1.44
N GLY A 239 -19.28 -1.26 2.05
CA GLY A 239 -19.04 -2.04 3.26
C GLY A 239 -19.00 -1.24 4.55
N MET A 240 -19.54 -0.03 4.57
CA MET A 240 -19.64 0.78 5.80
C MET A 240 -20.53 0.11 6.84
N SER A 241 -21.67 -0.46 6.43
CA SER A 241 -22.62 -1.14 7.32
C SER A 241 -22.08 -2.47 7.87
N THR A 242 -21.15 -3.09 7.15
CA THR A 242 -20.55 -4.38 7.56
C THR A 242 -19.34 -4.21 8.49
N GLY A 243 -18.88 -2.98 8.70
CA GLY A 243 -17.65 -2.69 9.46
C GLY A 243 -16.35 -2.97 8.69
N HIS A 244 -16.43 -3.29 7.40
CA HIS A 244 -15.30 -3.55 6.52
C HIS A 244 -15.30 -2.59 5.32
N PRO A 245 -15.08 -1.29 5.52
CA PRO A 245 -15.15 -0.30 4.45
C PRO A 245 -14.04 -0.52 3.42
N ILE A 246 -14.43 -0.52 2.14
CA ILE A 246 -13.54 -0.71 0.99
C ILE A 246 -13.74 0.44 0.01
N ARG A 247 -12.65 1.11 -0.35
CA ARG A 247 -12.66 2.15 -1.38
C ARG A 247 -12.41 1.59 -2.76
N VAL A 248 -13.31 1.92 -3.68
CA VAL A 248 -13.33 1.44 -5.06
C VAL A 248 -13.69 2.56 -6.03
N LEU A 249 -13.44 2.38 -7.32
CA LEU A 249 -14.01 3.23 -8.36
C LEU A 249 -15.43 2.78 -8.71
N ARG A 250 -16.30 3.76 -8.87
CA ARG A 250 -17.73 3.57 -9.19
C ARG A 250 -17.93 2.79 -10.49
N ASN A 251 -18.78 1.76 -10.42
CA ASN A 251 -19.23 0.96 -11.56
C ASN A 251 -20.65 0.39 -11.30
N LYS A 252 -21.11 -0.57 -12.10
CA LYS A 252 -22.44 -1.19 -11.88
C LYS A 252 -22.50 -2.00 -10.60
N MET A 253 -21.46 -2.80 -10.32
CA MET A 253 -21.37 -3.58 -9.08
C MET A 253 -21.43 -2.67 -7.85
N THR A 254 -20.65 -1.61 -7.80
CA THR A 254 -20.62 -0.64 -6.72
C THR A 254 -22.00 -0.03 -6.45
N ARG A 255 -22.74 0.35 -7.53
CA ARG A 255 -24.08 0.92 -7.40
C ARG A 255 -25.09 -0.10 -6.84
N GLN A 256 -25.03 -1.35 -7.29
CA GLN A 256 -25.88 -2.42 -6.78
C GLN A 256 -25.57 -2.70 -5.33
N TYR A 257 -24.29 -2.79 -4.98
CA TYR A 257 -23.85 -3.00 -3.59
C TYR A 257 -24.37 -1.91 -2.66
N LEU A 258 -24.15 -0.62 -3.01
CA LEU A 258 -24.58 0.51 -2.19
C LEU A 258 -26.11 0.60 -2.09
N LYS A 259 -26.84 0.18 -3.12
CA LYS A 259 -28.31 0.08 -3.06
C LYS A 259 -28.75 -0.97 -2.04
N LEU A 260 -28.22 -2.19 -2.13
CA LEU A 260 -28.50 -3.28 -1.18
C LEU A 260 -28.08 -2.93 0.25
N GLU A 261 -26.92 -2.34 0.41
CA GLU A 261 -26.41 -1.87 1.72
C GLU A 261 -27.34 -0.86 2.35
N LYS A 262 -27.89 0.10 1.57
CA LYS A 262 -28.86 1.09 2.02
C LYS A 262 -30.23 0.47 2.36
N GLU A 263 -30.61 -0.60 1.69
CA GLU A 263 -31.84 -1.37 1.93
C GLU A 263 -31.70 -2.31 3.12
N GLY A 264 -30.53 -2.40 3.75
CA GLY A 264 -30.26 -3.25 4.93
C GLY A 264 -30.07 -4.72 4.58
N ALA A 265 -29.58 -5.03 3.39
CA ALA A 265 -29.28 -6.41 3.00
C ALA A 265 -28.31 -7.09 4.00
N PRO A 266 -28.48 -8.39 4.28
CA PRO A 266 -27.60 -9.11 5.19
C PRO A 266 -26.17 -9.23 4.65
N PHE A 267 -25.21 -9.38 5.57
CA PHE A 267 -23.77 -9.46 5.23
C PHE A 267 -23.47 -10.51 4.15
N GLU A 268 -24.08 -11.69 4.26
CA GLU A 268 -23.85 -12.81 3.35
C GLU A 268 -24.29 -12.51 1.90
N GLU A 269 -25.27 -11.66 1.72
CA GLU A 269 -25.72 -11.21 0.39
C GLU A 269 -24.71 -10.20 -0.20
N LEU A 270 -24.26 -9.26 0.60
CA LEU A 270 -23.26 -8.28 0.21
C LEU A 270 -21.90 -8.95 -0.09
N GLU A 271 -21.48 -9.91 0.72
CA GLU A 271 -20.24 -10.66 0.55
C GLU A 271 -20.24 -11.44 -0.76
N LYS A 272 -21.34 -12.12 -1.12
CA LYS A 272 -21.45 -12.85 -2.40
C LYS A 272 -21.19 -11.98 -3.62
N MET A 273 -21.48 -10.69 -3.56
CA MET A 273 -21.22 -9.77 -4.67
C MET A 273 -19.71 -9.44 -4.81
N THR A 274 -18.96 -9.48 -3.72
CA THR A 274 -17.57 -9.05 -3.69
C THR A 274 -16.58 -10.22 -3.75
N LEU A 275 -17.04 -11.44 -3.47
CA LEU A 275 -16.19 -12.63 -3.50
C LEU A 275 -15.61 -12.85 -4.91
N GLY A 276 -14.27 -12.82 -5.02
CA GLY A 276 -13.56 -12.95 -6.29
C GLY A 276 -13.65 -11.73 -7.22
N ALA A 277 -14.43 -10.70 -6.87
CA ALA A 277 -14.67 -9.54 -7.73
C ALA A 277 -13.39 -8.73 -8.03
N LEU A 278 -12.44 -8.65 -7.10
CA LEU A 278 -11.15 -7.99 -7.34
C LEU A 278 -10.35 -8.74 -8.41
N ARG A 279 -10.20 -10.07 -8.26
CA ARG A 279 -9.47 -10.88 -9.24
C ARG A 279 -10.10 -10.78 -10.64
N LYS A 280 -11.43 -10.80 -10.71
CA LYS A 280 -12.18 -10.62 -11.95
C LYS A 280 -11.88 -9.28 -12.63
N ALA A 281 -11.77 -8.20 -11.87
CA ALA A 281 -11.38 -6.90 -12.42
C ALA A 281 -9.92 -6.85 -12.87
N VAL A 282 -9.00 -7.39 -12.05
CA VAL A 282 -7.55 -7.33 -12.28
C VAL A 282 -7.12 -8.25 -13.42
N VAL A 283 -7.61 -9.49 -13.46
CA VAL A 283 -7.17 -10.53 -14.39
C VAL A 283 -8.04 -10.57 -15.64
N ASP A 284 -9.37 -10.59 -15.46
CA ASP A 284 -10.31 -10.74 -16.58
C ASP A 284 -10.70 -9.39 -17.21
N GLY A 285 -10.33 -8.27 -16.58
CA GLY A 285 -10.63 -6.92 -17.05
C GLY A 285 -12.09 -6.51 -16.93
N ASP A 286 -12.88 -7.22 -16.12
CA ASP A 286 -14.27 -6.84 -15.86
C ASP A 286 -14.34 -5.66 -14.90
N THR A 287 -14.33 -4.46 -15.45
CA THR A 287 -14.49 -3.21 -14.68
C THR A 287 -15.96 -2.81 -14.48
N VAL A 288 -16.90 -3.63 -14.93
CA VAL A 288 -18.35 -3.40 -14.80
C VAL A 288 -18.92 -4.07 -13.55
N TYR A 289 -18.59 -5.34 -13.35
CA TYR A 289 -19.05 -6.16 -12.23
C TYR A 289 -17.91 -6.61 -11.31
N GLY A 290 -16.65 -6.36 -11.67
CA GLY A 290 -15.49 -6.57 -10.81
C GLY A 290 -15.27 -5.40 -9.85
N SER A 291 -14.52 -5.64 -8.78
CA SER A 291 -14.12 -4.61 -7.81
C SER A 291 -12.87 -3.89 -8.30
N VAL A 292 -12.99 -2.61 -8.65
CA VAL A 292 -11.87 -1.78 -9.08
C VAL A 292 -11.36 -0.98 -7.87
N MET A 293 -10.52 -1.63 -7.04
CA MET A 293 -9.94 -0.99 -5.86
C MET A 293 -8.93 0.08 -6.27
N ALA A 294 -9.23 1.34 -5.97
CA ALA A 294 -8.35 2.47 -6.19
C ALA A 294 -8.70 3.60 -5.23
N GLY A 295 -7.68 4.34 -4.78
CA GLY A 295 -7.84 5.48 -3.89
C GLY A 295 -8.37 6.73 -4.57
N GLN A 296 -8.65 7.76 -3.79
CA GLN A 296 -9.05 9.07 -4.31
C GLN A 296 -8.00 9.69 -5.22
N SER A 297 -6.73 9.33 -5.05
CA SER A 297 -5.63 9.73 -5.92
C SER A 297 -5.75 9.25 -7.38
N ALA A 298 -6.71 8.36 -7.72
CA ALA A 298 -6.99 7.97 -9.10
C ALA A 298 -7.30 9.20 -9.99
N GLY A 299 -7.97 10.22 -9.43
CA GLY A 299 -8.22 11.49 -10.13
C GLY A 299 -6.95 12.24 -10.57
N LEU A 300 -5.80 11.94 -9.99
CA LEU A 300 -4.49 12.53 -10.31
C LEU A 300 -3.66 11.69 -11.31
N VAL A 301 -4.03 10.42 -11.51
CA VAL A 301 -3.32 9.49 -12.42
C VAL A 301 -3.88 9.63 -13.82
N LYS A 302 -3.07 10.10 -14.79
CA LYS A 302 -3.56 10.48 -16.12
C LYS A 302 -2.91 9.75 -17.29
N LYS A 303 -1.88 8.95 -17.04
CA LYS A 303 -1.13 8.22 -18.06
C LYS A 303 -0.47 6.97 -17.50
N GLU A 304 -0.08 6.09 -18.38
CA GLU A 304 0.82 4.99 -18.06
C GLU A 304 2.27 5.47 -18.13
N GLU A 305 3.05 5.06 -17.14
CA GLU A 305 4.48 5.37 -17.04
C GLU A 305 5.22 4.14 -16.51
N THR A 306 6.52 4.06 -16.73
CA THR A 306 7.35 3.05 -16.08
C THR A 306 7.46 3.32 -14.58
N CYS A 307 7.75 2.30 -13.79
CA CYS A 307 8.01 2.46 -12.36
C CYS A 307 9.11 3.49 -12.07
N LYS A 308 10.13 3.56 -12.94
CA LYS A 308 11.19 4.55 -12.85
C LYS A 308 10.66 5.96 -13.05
N GLU A 309 9.90 6.21 -14.12
CA GLU A 309 9.31 7.52 -14.40
C GLU A 309 8.39 7.97 -13.27
N ILE A 310 7.58 7.05 -12.71
CA ILE A 310 6.70 7.32 -11.56
C ILE A 310 7.51 7.76 -10.34
N ILE A 311 8.58 7.03 -9.99
CA ILE A 311 9.41 7.36 -8.83
C ILE A 311 10.11 8.70 -9.04
N GLU A 312 10.69 8.93 -10.22
CA GLU A 312 11.38 10.19 -10.56
C GLU A 312 10.44 11.40 -10.51
N ASP A 313 9.18 11.26 -10.98
CA ASP A 313 8.16 12.29 -10.87
C ASP A 313 7.80 12.57 -9.40
N VAL A 314 7.52 11.52 -8.63
CA VAL A 314 7.13 11.64 -7.21
C VAL A 314 8.21 12.30 -6.38
N VAL A 315 9.47 11.96 -6.59
CA VAL A 315 10.59 12.58 -5.85
C VAL A 315 11.05 13.92 -6.46
N GLY A 316 10.49 14.35 -7.59
CA GLY A 316 10.73 15.65 -8.20
C GLY A 316 12.02 15.75 -9.02
N LEU A 317 12.48 14.65 -9.62
CA LEU A 317 13.65 14.65 -10.50
C LEU A 317 13.32 15.08 -11.95
N ASN A 318 12.05 15.04 -12.34
CA ASN A 318 11.58 15.36 -13.69
C ASN A 318 11.07 16.82 -13.82
N LYS A 319 11.57 17.75 -12.99
CA LYS A 319 11.21 19.18 -13.02
C LYS A 319 12.29 20.00 -13.68
#